data_fb8c260e9999263ab13407da9c9f7dff
#
_entry.id   fb8c260e9999263ab13407da9c9f7dff
#
_cell.length_a   1.000
_cell.length_b   1.000
_cell.length_c   1.000
_cell.angle_alpha   90.00
_cell.angle_beta   90.00
_cell.angle_gamma   90.00
#
_symmetry.space_group_name_H-M   'P 1'
#
loop_
_entity.id
_entity.type
_entity.pdbx_description
1 polymer ?
#
loop_
_entity_poly.entity_id
_entity_poly.type
_entity_poly.pdbx_seq_one_letter_code
_entity_poly.pdbx_strand_id
1 'polypeptide(L)'
;MYFNIRIKLPLYLILPSARIYLGQYFKGVVEITGTWFAMLTAMIAGISMAVQGSLNAVLGKYTGQMEATFVVHIIGSTAVGIIILFGLGKGDLSNVLKAPWYAYLGGILSVVIIYGVIASIPKVGVSLATTAIIVGQVSMALLIDHFGFFGLDKVAFTWTKFFGLVALALGAKLML
;
A
#
# COMPACT_ATOMS: atom_id res chain seq x y z
N MET A 1 -18.43 -8.54 -9.25
CA MET A 1 -19.57 -9.45 -9.08
C MET A 1 -20.46 -8.84 -8.01
N TYR A 2 -21.49 -8.07 -8.41
CA TYR A 2 -22.41 -7.41 -7.49
C TYR A 2 -23.36 -8.45 -6.92
N PHE A 3 -23.28 -8.71 -5.62
CA PHE A 3 -24.26 -9.51 -4.91
C PHE A 3 -25.59 -8.72 -4.83
N ASN A 4 -26.54 -9.09 -5.66
CA ASN A 4 -27.90 -8.54 -5.65
C ASN A 4 -28.69 -9.22 -4.52
N ILE A 5 -28.51 -8.75 -3.29
CA ILE A 5 -29.35 -9.18 -2.16
C ILE A 5 -30.69 -8.48 -2.31
N ARG A 6 -31.64 -9.14 -2.97
CA ARG A 6 -33.06 -8.74 -2.93
C ARG A 6 -33.65 -9.09 -1.56
N ILE A 7 -33.49 -8.19 -0.60
CA ILE A 7 -34.26 -8.27 0.64
C ILE A 7 -35.69 -7.83 0.30
N LYS A 8 -36.60 -8.80 0.19
CA LYS A 8 -38.04 -8.55 0.12
C LYS A 8 -38.53 -8.15 1.51
N LEU A 9 -38.43 -6.88 1.85
CA LEU A 9 -39.10 -6.32 3.06
C LEU A 9 -40.40 -5.62 2.62
N PRO A 10 -41.57 -5.99 3.17
CA PRO A 10 -42.84 -5.37 2.80
C PRO A 10 -42.97 -3.90 3.20
N LEU A 11 -42.06 -3.39 4.02
CA LEU A 11 -41.98 -1.99 4.45
C LEU A 11 -41.53 -1.01 3.38
N TYR A 12 -41.06 -1.51 2.23
CA TYR A 12 -40.50 -0.74 1.11
C TYR A 12 -41.54 0.11 0.35
N LEU A 13 -42.83 -0.12 0.61
CA LEU A 13 -43.94 0.49 -0.11
C LEU A 13 -44.61 1.67 0.63
N ILE A 14 -44.30 1.92 1.91
CA ILE A 14 -45.13 2.78 2.75
C ILE A 14 -44.59 4.21 2.96
N LEU A 15 -43.25 4.43 2.87
CA LEU A 15 -42.67 5.77 3.05
C LEU A 15 -41.48 6.04 2.11
N PRO A 16 -41.61 7.00 1.19
CA PRO A 16 -40.46 7.40 0.30
C PRO A 16 -39.22 7.87 1.08
N SER A 17 -39.43 8.47 2.26
CA SER A 17 -38.35 8.88 3.16
C SER A 17 -37.54 7.70 3.72
N ALA A 18 -38.15 6.59 4.04
CA ALA A 18 -37.48 5.39 4.56
C ALA A 18 -36.51 4.79 3.51
N ARG A 19 -36.84 4.90 2.22
CA ARG A 19 -35.98 4.46 1.13
C ARG A 19 -34.68 5.27 1.07
N ILE A 20 -34.76 6.58 1.27
CA ILE A 20 -33.60 7.48 1.27
C ILE A 20 -32.70 7.20 2.47
N TYR A 21 -33.26 7.09 3.66
CA TYR A 21 -32.51 6.79 4.89
C TYR A 21 -31.84 5.42 4.86
N LEU A 22 -32.54 4.38 4.39
CA LEU A 22 -31.96 3.04 4.23
C LEU A 22 -30.86 3.04 3.18
N GLY A 23 -31.07 3.73 2.05
CA GLY A 23 -30.04 3.86 1.01
C GLY A 23 -28.76 4.55 1.52
N GLN A 24 -28.90 5.63 2.28
CA GLN A 24 -27.76 6.33 2.91
C GLN A 24 -27.08 5.47 3.97
N TYR A 25 -27.86 4.78 4.81
CA TYR A 25 -27.33 3.86 5.82
C TYR A 25 -26.52 2.71 5.19
N PHE A 26 -27.08 2.02 4.18
CA PHE A 26 -26.36 0.96 3.48
C PHE A 26 -25.12 1.47 2.75
N LYS A 27 -25.18 2.65 2.15
CA LYS A 27 -24.01 3.27 1.52
C LYS A 27 -22.91 3.54 2.56
N GLY A 28 -23.26 4.11 3.71
CA GLY A 28 -22.31 4.34 4.80
C GLY A 28 -21.70 3.05 5.35
N VAL A 29 -22.50 1.99 5.53
CA VAL A 29 -21.99 0.68 5.98
C VAL A 29 -21.04 0.07 4.96
N VAL A 30 -21.33 0.15 3.65
CA VAL A 30 -20.46 -0.35 2.59
C VAL A 30 -19.14 0.43 2.51
N GLU A 31 -19.19 1.74 2.67
CA GLU A 31 -17.99 2.59 2.70
C GLU A 31 -17.12 2.28 3.93
N ILE A 32 -17.72 2.14 5.11
CA ILE A 32 -16.98 1.79 6.34
C ILE A 32 -16.32 0.41 6.21
N THR A 33 -17.07 -0.61 5.76
CA THR A 33 -16.51 -1.96 5.57
C THR A 33 -15.39 -1.98 4.53
N GLY A 34 -15.54 -1.23 3.43
CA GLY A 34 -14.50 -1.08 2.42
C GLY A 34 -13.22 -0.46 2.98
N THR A 35 -13.35 0.56 3.81
CA THR A 35 -12.22 1.24 4.45
C THR A 35 -11.49 0.30 5.41
N TRP A 36 -12.20 -0.42 6.28
CA TRP A 36 -11.59 -1.39 7.19
C TRP A 36 -10.87 -2.51 6.45
N PHE A 37 -11.45 -3.02 5.38
CA PHE A 37 -10.81 -4.04 4.55
C PHE A 37 -9.52 -3.51 3.90
N ALA A 38 -9.53 -2.29 3.38
CA ALA A 38 -8.34 -1.65 2.82
C ALA A 38 -7.25 -1.46 3.89
N MET A 39 -7.61 -1.03 5.11
CA MET A 39 -6.66 -0.88 6.21
C MET A 39 -6.05 -2.21 6.64
N LEU A 40 -6.85 -3.29 6.73
CA LEU A 40 -6.34 -4.64 7.02
C LEU A 40 -5.38 -5.13 5.94
N THR A 41 -5.72 -4.90 4.68
CA THR A 41 -4.85 -5.26 3.54
C THR A 41 -3.51 -4.50 3.61
N ALA A 42 -3.55 -3.20 3.92
CA ALA A 42 -2.35 -2.38 4.09
C ALA A 42 -1.49 -2.87 5.28
N MET A 43 -2.13 -3.28 6.38
CA MET A 43 -1.41 -3.83 7.54
C MET A 43 -0.71 -5.16 7.19
N ILE A 44 -1.39 -6.05 6.48
CA ILE A 44 -0.79 -7.31 6.00
C ILE A 44 0.39 -7.03 5.07
N ALA A 45 0.25 -6.05 4.17
CA ALA A 45 1.36 -5.62 3.32
C ALA A 45 2.54 -5.11 4.14
N GLY A 46 2.30 -4.31 5.18
CA GLY A 46 3.36 -3.82 6.09
C GLY A 46 4.10 -4.96 6.82
N ILE A 47 3.36 -5.95 7.33
CA ILE A 47 3.95 -7.16 7.94
C ILE A 47 4.81 -7.89 6.91
N SER A 48 4.28 -8.09 5.69
CA SER A 48 5.00 -8.76 4.61
C SER A 48 6.28 -8.01 4.22
N MET A 49 6.26 -6.68 4.21
CA MET A 49 7.46 -5.85 3.94
C MET A 49 8.55 -6.06 5.00
N ALA A 50 8.20 -6.16 6.28
CA ALA A 50 9.18 -6.40 7.34
C ALA A 50 9.82 -7.80 7.22
N VAL A 51 9.02 -8.83 6.95
CA VAL A 51 9.51 -10.18 6.69
C VAL A 51 10.39 -10.22 5.44
N GLN A 52 9.90 -9.65 4.32
CA GLN A 52 10.64 -9.58 3.06
C GLN A 52 11.99 -8.86 3.25
N GLY A 53 12.00 -7.70 3.92
CA GLY A 53 13.23 -6.96 4.20
C GLY A 53 14.26 -7.78 4.96
N SER A 54 13.80 -8.55 5.96
CA SER A 54 14.67 -9.43 6.75
C SER A 54 15.26 -10.57 5.90
N LEU A 55 14.44 -11.21 5.08
CA LEU A 55 14.89 -12.28 4.16
C LEU A 55 15.87 -11.74 3.12
N ASN A 56 15.59 -10.57 2.55
CA ASN A 56 16.46 -9.92 1.58
C ASN A 56 17.81 -9.53 2.21
N ALA A 57 17.80 -9.05 3.46
CA ALA A 57 19.04 -8.75 4.19
C ALA A 57 19.87 -10.00 4.45
N VAL A 58 19.24 -11.15 4.74
CA VAL A 58 19.94 -12.44 4.86
C VAL A 58 20.55 -12.82 3.51
N LEU A 59 19.79 -12.76 2.42
CA LEU A 59 20.29 -13.06 1.08
C LEU A 59 21.49 -12.18 0.73
N GLY A 60 21.42 -10.89 1.05
CA GLY A 60 22.49 -9.92 0.80
C GLY A 60 23.81 -10.23 1.52
N LYS A 61 23.77 -10.92 2.66
CA LYS A 61 24.99 -11.40 3.35
C LYS A 61 25.72 -12.51 2.57
N TYR A 62 25.00 -13.31 1.80
CA TYR A 62 25.57 -14.40 1.03
C TYR A 62 26.00 -14.00 -0.38
N THR A 63 25.25 -13.13 -1.02
CA THR A 63 25.42 -12.82 -2.45
C THR A 63 25.96 -11.43 -2.74
N GLY A 64 25.91 -10.53 -1.77
CA GLY A 64 26.10 -9.10 -2.00
C GLY A 64 24.78 -8.35 -2.12
N GLN A 65 24.82 -7.05 -1.88
CA GLN A 65 23.57 -6.24 -1.79
C GLN A 65 22.90 -6.03 -3.16
N MET A 66 23.70 -5.79 -4.22
CA MET A 66 23.19 -5.60 -5.58
C MET A 66 22.67 -6.90 -6.18
N GLU A 67 23.42 -7.98 -5.99
CA GLU A 67 23.07 -9.32 -6.47
C GLU A 67 21.79 -9.81 -5.80
N ALA A 68 21.67 -9.61 -4.48
CA ALA A 68 20.43 -9.92 -3.76
C ALA A 68 19.24 -9.12 -4.30
N THR A 69 19.44 -7.82 -4.53
CA THR A 69 18.41 -6.95 -5.12
C THR A 69 17.96 -7.48 -6.48
N PHE A 70 18.88 -7.86 -7.33
CA PHE A 70 18.59 -8.43 -8.65
C PHE A 70 17.83 -9.75 -8.57
N VAL A 71 18.30 -10.69 -7.74
CA VAL A 71 17.66 -12.00 -7.54
C VAL A 71 16.22 -11.85 -7.04
N VAL A 72 16.00 -10.98 -6.08
CA VAL A 72 14.64 -10.73 -5.50
C VAL A 72 13.68 -10.19 -6.56
N HIS A 73 14.15 -9.29 -7.43
CA HIS A 73 13.33 -8.77 -8.53
C HIS A 73 12.98 -9.84 -9.56
N ILE A 74 13.91 -10.72 -9.90
CA ILE A 74 13.64 -11.86 -10.81
C ILE A 74 12.59 -12.78 -10.18
N ILE A 75 12.76 -13.18 -8.93
CA ILE A 75 11.81 -14.06 -8.23
C ILE A 75 10.43 -13.42 -8.18
N GLY A 76 10.34 -12.14 -7.79
CA GLY A 76 9.08 -11.41 -7.73
C GLY A 76 8.40 -11.30 -9.10
N SER A 77 9.15 -10.91 -10.12
CA SER A 77 8.65 -10.80 -11.49
C SER A 77 8.17 -12.14 -12.04
N THR A 78 8.91 -13.22 -11.77
CA THR A 78 8.54 -14.58 -12.17
C THR A 78 7.24 -15.01 -11.49
N ALA A 79 7.11 -14.76 -10.18
CA ALA A 79 5.91 -15.10 -9.42
C ALA A 79 4.66 -14.39 -9.98
N VAL A 80 4.77 -13.08 -10.25
CA VAL A 80 3.67 -12.31 -10.85
C VAL A 80 3.39 -12.77 -12.28
N GLY A 81 4.43 -13.07 -13.07
CA GLY A 81 4.29 -13.61 -14.42
C GLY A 81 3.51 -14.92 -14.44
N ILE A 82 3.81 -15.84 -13.52
CA ILE A 82 3.07 -17.10 -13.35
C ILE A 82 1.59 -16.82 -13.03
N ILE A 83 1.30 -15.92 -12.09
CA ILE A 83 -0.06 -15.55 -11.72
C ILE A 83 -0.85 -15.03 -12.93
N ILE A 84 -0.21 -14.20 -13.77
CA ILE A 84 -0.85 -13.65 -14.98
C ILE A 84 -1.07 -14.76 -16.01
N LEU A 85 -0.12 -15.67 -16.21
CA LEU A 85 -0.24 -16.81 -17.13
C LEU A 85 -1.40 -17.74 -16.75
N PHE A 86 -1.68 -17.93 -15.46
CA PHE A 86 -2.85 -18.68 -15.00
C PHE A 86 -4.18 -17.90 -15.10
N GLY A 87 -4.18 -16.73 -15.73
CA GLY A 87 -5.39 -15.94 -15.95
C GLY A 87 -5.96 -15.28 -14.69
N LEU A 88 -5.20 -15.20 -13.60
CA LEU A 88 -5.63 -14.54 -12.37
C LEU A 88 -5.51 -13.00 -12.46
N GLY A 89 -4.82 -12.49 -13.47
CA GLY A 89 -4.78 -11.06 -13.79
C GLY A 89 -6.09 -10.59 -14.44
N LYS A 90 -6.66 -9.49 -13.93
CA LYS A 90 -7.88 -8.85 -14.49
C LYS A 90 -7.56 -7.62 -15.34
N GLY A 91 -6.30 -7.30 -15.52
CA GLY A 91 -5.83 -6.15 -16.29
C GLY A 91 -5.57 -6.49 -17.75
N ASP A 92 -5.25 -5.46 -18.53
CA ASP A 92 -4.88 -5.57 -19.93
C ASP A 92 -3.47 -5.00 -20.14
N LEU A 93 -2.51 -5.87 -20.39
CA LEU A 93 -1.12 -5.51 -20.64
C LEU A 93 -0.92 -4.70 -21.93
N SER A 94 -1.87 -4.75 -22.87
CA SER A 94 -1.78 -3.92 -24.09
C SER A 94 -1.84 -2.42 -23.78
N ASN A 95 -2.42 -2.05 -22.64
CA ASN A 95 -2.52 -0.67 -22.20
C ASN A 95 -1.23 -0.15 -21.52
N VAL A 96 -0.22 -0.98 -21.35
CA VAL A 96 1.03 -0.56 -20.70
C VAL A 96 1.64 0.64 -21.42
N LEU A 97 1.65 0.66 -22.74
CA LEU A 97 2.21 1.76 -23.53
C LEU A 97 1.40 3.08 -23.48
N LYS A 98 0.17 3.04 -22.95
CA LYS A 98 -0.66 4.24 -22.73
C LYS A 98 -0.39 4.94 -21.42
N ALA A 99 0.34 4.30 -20.51
CA ALA A 99 0.68 4.88 -19.21
C ALA A 99 1.68 6.04 -19.39
N PRO A 100 1.57 7.10 -18.58
CA PRO A 100 2.53 8.20 -18.63
C PRO A 100 3.93 7.70 -18.25
N TRP A 101 4.96 8.24 -18.91
CA TRP A 101 6.34 7.79 -18.76
C TRP A 101 6.84 7.72 -17.32
N TYR A 102 6.41 8.65 -16.46
CA TYR A 102 6.82 8.71 -15.05
C TYR A 102 6.30 7.51 -14.23
N ALA A 103 5.23 6.85 -14.66
CA ALA A 103 4.70 5.67 -13.97
C ALA A 103 5.69 4.50 -13.97
N TYR A 104 6.57 4.41 -14.98
CA TYR A 104 7.60 3.37 -15.06
C TYR A 104 8.74 3.57 -14.07
N LEU A 105 8.91 4.78 -13.54
CA LEU A 105 9.93 5.07 -12.52
C LEU A 105 9.71 4.26 -11.24
N GLY A 106 8.49 3.75 -11.00
CA GLY A 106 8.20 2.84 -9.90
C GLY A 106 9.10 1.59 -9.89
N GLY A 107 9.43 1.07 -11.09
CA GLY A 107 10.37 -0.05 -11.21
C GLY A 107 11.80 0.31 -10.78
N ILE A 108 12.28 1.49 -11.13
CA ILE A 108 13.61 1.99 -10.71
C ILE A 108 13.61 2.25 -9.20
N LEU A 109 12.56 2.88 -8.70
CA LEU A 109 12.42 3.13 -7.26
C LEU A 109 12.39 1.84 -6.44
N SER A 110 11.82 0.76 -6.97
CA SER A 110 11.82 -0.53 -6.28
C SER A 110 13.24 -1.08 -6.06
N VAL A 111 14.16 -0.85 -7.00
CA VAL A 111 15.58 -1.20 -6.85
C VAL A 111 16.21 -0.40 -5.71
N VAL A 112 15.97 0.92 -5.68
CA VAL A 112 16.47 1.81 -4.61
C VAL A 112 15.94 1.38 -3.24
N ILE A 113 14.64 1.06 -3.15
CA ILE A 113 14.00 0.62 -1.91
C ILE A 113 14.60 -0.68 -1.41
N ILE A 114 14.65 -1.72 -2.26
CA ILE A 114 15.13 -3.04 -1.84
C ILE A 114 16.61 -3.00 -1.49
N TYR A 115 17.44 -2.32 -2.29
CA TYR A 115 18.85 -2.11 -1.97
C TYR A 115 19.03 -1.39 -0.63
N GLY A 116 18.30 -0.31 -0.40
CA GLY A 116 18.34 0.45 0.85
C GLY A 116 17.97 -0.39 2.06
N VAL A 117 16.95 -1.25 1.96
CA VAL A 117 16.54 -2.19 3.01
C VAL A 117 17.64 -3.22 3.30
N ILE A 118 18.21 -3.83 2.25
CA ILE A 118 19.30 -4.82 2.37
C ILE A 118 20.53 -4.19 3.03
N ALA A 119 20.84 -2.94 2.69
CA ALA A 119 21.99 -2.22 3.22
C ALA A 119 21.81 -1.74 4.67
N SER A 120 20.58 -1.40 5.07
CA SER A 120 20.30 -0.79 6.38
C SER A 120 20.07 -1.83 7.48
N ILE A 121 19.27 -2.87 7.24
CA ILE A 121 18.89 -3.87 8.25
C ILE A 121 20.10 -4.50 8.97
N PRO A 122 21.18 -4.92 8.29
CA PRO A 122 22.34 -5.49 8.98
C PRO A 122 23.06 -4.53 9.88
N LYS A 123 22.91 -3.22 9.66
CA LYS A 123 23.61 -2.17 10.43
C LYS A 123 22.84 -1.73 11.66
N VAL A 124 21.53 -1.58 11.54
CA VAL A 124 20.71 -0.97 12.61
C VAL A 124 19.62 -1.89 13.14
N GLY A 125 19.49 -3.07 12.59
CA GLY A 125 18.43 -4.04 12.91
C GLY A 125 17.12 -3.80 12.18
N VAL A 126 16.23 -4.79 12.19
CA VAL A 126 14.97 -4.78 11.45
C VAL A 126 14.03 -3.69 11.97
N SER A 127 13.86 -3.64 13.29
CA SER A 127 12.91 -2.72 13.94
C SER A 127 13.23 -1.26 13.62
N LEU A 128 14.46 -0.84 13.84
CA LEU A 128 14.88 0.55 13.63
C LEU A 128 14.87 0.92 12.14
N ALA A 129 15.38 0.03 11.26
CA ALA A 129 15.34 0.25 9.82
C ALA A 129 13.89 0.43 9.33
N THR A 130 12.98 -0.47 9.74
CA THR A 130 11.56 -0.41 9.36
C THR A 130 10.89 0.87 9.87
N THR A 131 11.17 1.28 11.11
CA THR A 131 10.60 2.50 11.67
C THR A 131 11.07 3.75 10.92
N ALA A 132 12.37 3.84 10.58
CA ALA A 132 12.89 4.93 9.76
C ALA A 132 12.25 4.96 8.36
N ILE A 133 12.05 3.80 7.74
CA ILE A 133 11.35 3.67 6.47
C ILE A 133 9.92 4.21 6.58
N ILE A 134 9.17 3.83 7.63
CA ILE A 134 7.79 4.29 7.82
C ILE A 134 7.73 5.81 7.97
N VAL A 135 8.65 6.43 8.74
CA VAL A 135 8.72 7.89 8.86
C VAL A 135 8.91 8.54 7.50
N GLY A 136 9.86 8.03 6.69
CA GLY A 136 10.11 8.53 5.33
C GLY A 136 8.89 8.35 4.41
N GLN A 137 8.25 7.18 4.43
CA GLN A 137 7.05 6.88 3.64
C GLN A 137 5.90 7.80 4.00
N VAL A 138 5.58 7.97 5.28
CA VAL A 138 4.46 8.81 5.74
C VAL A 138 4.74 10.28 5.41
N SER A 139 5.98 10.75 5.59
CA SER A 139 6.36 12.11 5.23
C SER A 139 6.13 12.38 3.74
N MET A 140 6.60 11.48 2.87
CA MET A 140 6.42 11.65 1.42
C MET A 140 4.96 11.48 1.00
N ALA A 141 4.22 10.56 1.62
CA ALA A 141 2.79 10.39 1.35
C ALA A 141 2.00 11.67 1.67
N LEU A 142 2.29 12.35 2.78
CA LEU A 142 1.66 13.62 3.12
C LEU A 142 1.94 14.72 2.09
N LEU A 143 3.14 14.76 1.50
CA LEU A 143 3.47 15.69 0.42
C LEU A 143 2.72 15.34 -0.86
N ILE A 144 2.69 14.06 -1.24
CA ILE A 144 1.95 13.59 -2.42
C ILE A 144 0.47 13.93 -2.30
N ASP A 145 -0.15 13.63 -1.17
CA ASP A 145 -1.55 13.94 -0.88
C ASP A 145 -1.82 15.44 -0.95
N HIS A 146 -0.97 16.25 -0.32
CA HIS A 146 -1.18 17.69 -0.25
C HIS A 146 -1.15 18.37 -1.63
N PHE A 147 -0.17 17.99 -2.46
CA PHE A 147 0.01 18.57 -3.78
C PHE A 147 -0.80 17.85 -4.87
N GLY A 148 -1.31 16.65 -4.61
CA GLY A 148 -1.99 15.81 -5.61
C GLY A 148 -1.04 15.37 -6.72
N PHE A 149 0.20 15.00 -6.36
CA PHE A 149 1.18 14.55 -7.34
C PHE A 149 0.68 13.31 -8.10
N PHE A 150 1.17 13.14 -9.31
CA PHE A 150 0.86 12.01 -10.19
C PHE A 150 -0.61 11.88 -10.60
N GLY A 151 -1.43 12.95 -10.45
CA GLY A 151 -2.85 12.93 -10.77
C GLY A 151 -3.74 12.31 -9.70
N LEU A 152 -3.23 12.13 -8.48
CA LEU A 152 -4.01 11.67 -7.34
C LEU A 152 -4.86 12.81 -6.74
N ASP A 153 -5.95 12.44 -6.09
CA ASP A 153 -6.83 13.38 -5.41
C ASP A 153 -6.09 14.12 -4.29
N LYS A 154 -6.30 15.45 -4.22
CA LYS A 154 -5.69 16.27 -3.18
C LYS A 154 -6.35 16.05 -1.84
N VAL A 155 -5.55 15.72 -0.84
CA VAL A 155 -5.99 15.64 0.55
C VAL A 155 -5.26 16.67 1.37
N ALA A 156 -5.98 17.67 1.88
CA ALA A 156 -5.39 18.79 2.59
C ALA A 156 -4.50 18.34 3.76
N PHE A 157 -3.36 19.01 3.88
CA PHE A 157 -2.51 18.89 5.06
C PHE A 157 -3.22 19.51 6.26
N THR A 158 -3.24 18.82 7.39
CA THR A 158 -3.84 19.31 8.63
C THR A 158 -2.82 19.27 9.76
N TRP A 159 -3.00 20.11 10.77
CA TRP A 159 -2.16 20.10 11.96
C TRP A 159 -2.20 18.76 12.70
N THR A 160 -3.34 18.06 12.65
CA THR A 160 -3.47 16.71 13.20
C THR A 160 -2.51 15.72 12.52
N LYS A 161 -2.40 15.78 11.18
CA LYS A 161 -1.46 14.96 10.42
C LYS A 161 0.00 15.30 10.77
N PHE A 162 0.30 16.60 10.96
CA PHE A 162 1.63 17.04 11.39
C PHE A 162 2.00 16.46 12.77
N PHE A 163 1.13 16.59 13.75
CA PHE A 163 1.38 16.02 15.08
C PHE A 163 1.47 14.49 15.05
N GLY A 164 0.69 13.82 14.19
CA GLY A 164 0.81 12.39 13.94
C GLY A 164 2.20 12.01 13.41
N LEU A 165 2.73 12.77 12.45
CA LEU A 165 4.09 12.56 11.92
C LEU A 165 5.18 12.79 12.99
N VAL A 166 5.03 13.85 13.79
CA VAL A 166 5.96 14.13 14.91
C VAL A 166 5.93 13.01 15.93
N ALA A 167 4.75 12.51 16.31
CA ALA A 167 4.62 11.39 17.23
C ALA A 167 5.27 10.12 16.69
N LEU A 168 5.12 9.85 15.38
CA LEU A 168 5.77 8.73 14.70
C LEU A 168 7.30 8.85 14.74
N ALA A 169 7.84 10.05 14.47
CA ALA A 169 9.27 10.31 14.52
C ALA A 169 9.84 10.21 15.96
N LEU A 170 9.08 10.67 16.96
CA LEU A 170 9.44 10.50 18.37
C LEU A 170 9.42 9.02 18.77
N GLY A 171 8.39 8.27 18.34
CA GLY A 171 8.34 6.83 18.53
C GLY A 171 9.55 6.11 17.91
N ALA A 172 9.95 6.52 16.71
CA ALA A 172 11.17 6.02 16.07
C ALA A 172 12.42 6.28 16.93
N LYS A 173 12.54 7.49 17.51
CA LYS A 173 13.66 7.84 18.39
C LYS A 173 13.69 7.00 19.66
N LEU A 174 12.53 6.62 20.20
CA LEU A 174 12.46 5.77 21.40
C LEU A 174 12.85 4.31 21.13
N MET A 175 12.98 3.91 19.88
CA MET A 175 13.44 2.56 19.47
C MET A 175 14.95 2.52 19.20
N LEU A 176 15.66 3.64 19.29
CA LEU A 176 17.12 3.77 19.26
C LEU A 176 17.74 3.39 20.60
#